data_c8c54631fa0cc70318d5ccfeca150cda
#
_entry.id   c8c54631fa0cc70318d5ccfeca150cda
#
_cell.length_a   1.000
_cell.length_b   1.000
_cell.length_c   1.000
_cell.angle_alpha   90.00
_cell.angle_beta   90.00
_cell.angle_gamma   90.00
#
_symmetry.space_group_name_H-M   'P 1'
#
loop_
_entity.id
_entity.type
_entity.pdbx_description
1 polymer ?
#
loop_
_entity_poly.entity_id
_entity_poly.type
_entity_poly.pdbx_seq_one_letter_code
_entity_poly.pdbx_strand_id
1 'polypeptide(L)'
;MLLKNGTALSFDVNLKEPSLLDYLPNITETADVIDTYGKMQLMDPLIIHDRVAKVIDLGFHAFDEFFKMCEEIGFIKETARCCVAPVILFVAGADRHSFRGYQMLRRQIPPAALVTVHNEFVLREGLPDAMDCERVLRISALPLFLKRYIDRLSFSFTGYLRDEKDWTTELHQWIRRNYTMLRDLESSVMQRGSYRSRATNIESLRGTRATVGPVHYPFRYQR
;
A
#
# COMPACT_ATOMS: atom_id res chain seq x y z
N MET A 1 9.41 7.33 6.56
CA MET A 1 8.38 8.22 7.11
C MET A 1 7.46 7.51 8.09
N LEU A 2 7.00 6.32 7.80
CA LEU A 2 6.28 5.46 8.76
C LEU A 2 6.93 5.42 10.14
N LEU A 3 8.25 5.52 10.20
CA LEU A 3 9.05 5.47 11.41
C LEU A 3 9.29 6.83 12.08
N LYS A 4 8.93 7.93 11.45
CA LYS A 4 9.18 9.27 12.00
C LYS A 4 7.98 9.84 12.76
N ASN A 5 6.76 9.38 12.46
CA ASN A 5 5.53 10.02 12.91
C ASN A 5 4.51 9.09 13.58
N GLY A 6 4.86 7.88 13.96
CA GLY A 6 3.91 7.06 14.67
C GLY A 6 3.94 5.57 14.35
N THR A 7 2.97 4.89 14.85
CA THR A 7 2.70 3.47 14.67
C THR A 7 2.39 3.16 13.22
N ALA A 8 3.06 2.17 12.66
CA ALA A 8 2.62 1.48 11.46
C ALA A 8 2.00 0.14 11.89
N LEU A 9 1.00 -0.30 11.17
CA LEU A 9 0.42 -1.64 11.28
C LEU A 9 0.72 -2.37 9.99
N SER A 10 1.21 -3.59 10.08
CA SER A 10 1.46 -4.40 8.89
C SER A 10 0.75 -5.75 8.99
N PHE A 11 0.36 -6.27 7.84
CA PHE A 11 -0.30 -7.56 7.70
C PHE A 11 0.52 -8.42 6.74
N ASP A 12 0.90 -9.61 7.20
CA ASP A 12 1.50 -10.64 6.37
C ASP A 12 0.39 -11.61 5.93
N VAL A 13 0.02 -11.55 4.67
CA VAL A 13 -1.04 -12.39 4.08
C VAL A 13 -0.43 -13.62 3.41
N ASN A 14 0.90 -13.74 3.41
CA ASN A 14 1.59 -14.89 2.90
C ASN A 14 1.78 -15.98 3.96
N LEU A 15 0.70 -16.64 4.36
CA LEU A 15 0.72 -17.63 5.45
C LEU A 15 1.63 -18.84 5.22
N LYS A 16 2.02 -19.12 3.96
CA LYS A 16 2.93 -20.22 3.65
C LYS A 16 4.39 -19.88 3.92
N GLU A 17 4.74 -18.61 3.73
CA GLU A 17 6.11 -18.09 3.89
C GLU A 17 6.04 -16.67 4.47
N PRO A 18 5.65 -16.51 5.75
CA PRO A 18 5.42 -15.21 6.36
C PRO A 18 6.75 -14.49 6.59
N SER A 19 7.22 -13.76 5.59
CA SER A 19 8.52 -13.09 5.63
C SER A 19 8.48 -11.74 6.34
N LEU A 20 7.38 -11.00 6.24
CA LEU A 20 7.26 -9.70 6.87
C LEU A 20 7.21 -9.80 8.40
N LEU A 21 6.56 -10.84 8.92
CA LEU A 21 6.53 -11.15 10.34
C LEU A 21 7.93 -11.39 10.92
N ASP A 22 8.81 -12.05 10.18
CA ASP A 22 10.19 -12.31 10.60
C ASP A 22 11.03 -11.04 10.72
N TYR A 23 10.80 -10.05 9.86
CA TYR A 23 11.53 -8.77 9.87
C TYR A 23 10.93 -7.72 10.80
N LEU A 24 9.63 -7.73 10.99
CA LEU A 24 8.89 -6.71 11.75
C LEU A 24 7.90 -7.31 12.77
N PRO A 25 8.33 -8.20 13.67
CA PRO A 25 7.43 -8.99 14.52
C PRO A 25 6.58 -8.14 15.47
N ASN A 26 7.03 -6.93 15.81
CA ASN A 26 6.34 -6.07 16.80
C ASN A 26 5.18 -5.26 16.20
N ILE A 27 5.05 -5.22 14.88
CA ILE A 27 4.03 -4.42 14.18
C ILE A 27 3.31 -5.19 13.08
N THR A 28 3.63 -6.47 12.91
CA THR A 28 3.06 -7.34 11.87
C THR A 28 2.12 -8.36 12.49
N GLU A 29 0.94 -8.44 11.93
CA GLU A 29 -0.05 -9.49 12.19
C GLU A 29 -0.18 -10.38 10.95
N THR A 30 -0.42 -11.66 11.15
CA THR A 30 -0.78 -12.56 10.04
C THR A 30 -2.27 -12.48 9.77
N ALA A 31 -2.67 -12.45 8.50
CA ALA A 31 -4.06 -12.41 8.12
C ALA A 31 -4.38 -13.48 7.07
N ASP A 32 -5.48 -14.20 7.25
CA ASP A 32 -6.01 -15.14 6.28
C ASP A 32 -7.10 -14.47 5.44
N VAL A 33 -7.06 -14.69 4.12
CA VAL A 33 -8.08 -14.19 3.18
C VAL A 33 -8.98 -15.29 2.65
N ILE A 34 -8.88 -16.50 3.18
CA ILE A 34 -9.67 -17.66 2.74
C ILE A 34 -11.02 -17.67 3.47
N ASP A 35 -11.01 -17.52 4.80
CA ASP A 35 -12.21 -17.52 5.59
C ASP A 35 -12.79 -16.13 5.84
N THR A 36 -14.07 -16.08 6.22
CA THR A 36 -14.80 -14.81 6.42
C THR A 36 -14.24 -14.00 7.59
N TYR A 37 -13.81 -14.66 8.66
CA TYR A 37 -13.30 -13.98 9.84
C TYR A 37 -11.96 -13.29 9.56
N GLY A 38 -11.03 -14.02 8.92
CA GLY A 38 -9.74 -13.45 8.50
C GLY A 38 -9.91 -12.28 7.51
N LYS A 39 -10.86 -12.39 6.56
CA LYS A 39 -11.23 -11.31 5.66
C LYS A 39 -11.67 -10.07 6.42
N MET A 40 -12.54 -10.20 7.42
CA MET A 40 -13.00 -9.08 8.23
C MET A 40 -11.87 -8.48 9.08
N GLN A 41 -11.08 -9.32 9.74
CA GLN A 41 -9.93 -8.87 10.52
C GLN A 41 -8.92 -8.06 9.69
N LEU A 42 -8.75 -8.40 8.43
CA LEU A 42 -7.85 -7.65 7.54
C LEU A 42 -8.52 -6.36 7.05
N MET A 43 -9.77 -6.43 6.57
CA MET A 43 -10.41 -5.30 5.87
C MET A 43 -10.84 -4.17 6.79
N ASP A 44 -11.33 -4.48 7.99
CA ASP A 44 -11.79 -3.46 8.93
C ASP A 44 -10.70 -2.44 9.28
N PRO A 45 -9.48 -2.84 9.67
CA PRO A 45 -8.41 -1.88 9.89
C PRO A 45 -8.01 -1.09 8.65
N LEU A 46 -8.09 -1.69 7.45
CA LEU A 46 -7.61 -1.06 6.22
C LEU A 46 -8.47 0.12 5.78
N ILE A 47 -9.76 0.11 6.06
CA ILE A 47 -10.69 1.19 5.69
C ILE A 47 -10.78 2.30 6.74
N ILE A 48 -10.29 2.09 7.96
CA ILE A 48 -10.33 3.08 9.02
C ILE A 48 -9.31 4.20 8.78
N HIS A 49 -9.78 5.45 8.79
CA HIS A 49 -8.92 6.64 8.75
C HIS A 49 -8.47 7.06 10.14
N ASP A 50 -7.51 6.37 10.71
CA ASP A 50 -6.94 6.59 12.04
C ASP A 50 -5.56 7.25 12.03
N ARG A 51 -5.09 7.69 10.88
CA ARG A 51 -3.75 8.23 10.63
C ARG A 51 -2.61 7.24 10.87
N VAL A 52 -2.92 5.96 11.04
CA VAL A 52 -1.95 4.88 11.09
C VAL A 52 -1.68 4.40 9.67
N ALA A 53 -0.41 4.31 9.29
CA ALA A 53 -0.05 3.73 8.01
C ALA A 53 -0.21 2.21 8.08
N LYS A 54 -0.87 1.64 7.08
CA LYS A 54 -1.08 0.19 6.96
C LYS A 54 -0.31 -0.34 5.77
N VAL A 55 0.37 -1.44 5.98
CA VAL A 55 1.16 -2.13 4.94
C VAL A 55 0.69 -3.58 4.88
N ILE A 56 0.45 -4.07 3.68
CA ILE A 56 0.08 -5.47 3.45
C ILE A 56 1.18 -6.10 2.63
N ASP A 57 1.76 -7.17 3.13
CA ASP A 57 2.60 -8.07 2.33
C ASP A 57 1.73 -9.16 1.74
N LEU A 58 1.53 -9.08 0.43
CA LEU A 58 0.64 -9.96 -0.30
C LEU A 58 1.44 -10.97 -1.10
N GLY A 59 1.54 -12.18 -0.57
CA GLY A 59 2.15 -13.29 -1.27
C GLY A 59 1.36 -13.70 -2.51
N PHE A 60 2.05 -14.25 -3.51
CA PHE A 60 1.46 -14.70 -4.77
C PHE A 60 0.25 -15.64 -4.58
N HIS A 61 0.29 -16.51 -3.59
CA HIS A 61 -0.79 -17.47 -3.33
C HIS A 61 -2.11 -16.83 -2.85
N ALA A 62 -2.04 -15.68 -2.23
CA ALA A 62 -3.22 -14.95 -1.73
C ALA A 62 -3.71 -13.85 -2.70
N PHE A 63 -2.99 -13.64 -3.80
CA PHE A 63 -3.21 -12.51 -4.70
C PHE A 63 -4.63 -12.49 -5.30
N ASP A 64 -5.05 -13.59 -5.92
CA ASP A 64 -6.36 -13.65 -6.58
C ASP A 64 -7.51 -13.52 -5.58
N GLU A 65 -7.44 -14.22 -4.44
CA GLU A 65 -8.47 -14.15 -3.39
C GLU A 65 -8.55 -12.78 -2.74
N PHE A 66 -7.41 -12.13 -2.51
CA PHE A 66 -7.38 -10.78 -1.95
C PHE A 66 -8.04 -9.77 -2.88
N PHE A 67 -7.71 -9.74 -4.17
CA PHE A 67 -8.31 -8.78 -5.10
C PHE A 67 -9.75 -9.10 -5.43
N LYS A 68 -10.16 -10.37 -5.46
CA LYS A 68 -11.56 -10.76 -5.55
C LYS A 68 -12.36 -10.24 -4.36
N MET A 69 -11.84 -10.40 -3.14
CA MET A 69 -12.45 -9.84 -1.94
C MET A 69 -12.54 -8.31 -2.01
N CYS A 70 -11.50 -7.62 -2.44
CA CYS A 70 -11.52 -6.17 -2.64
C CYS A 70 -12.62 -5.72 -3.61
N GLU A 71 -12.88 -6.49 -4.67
CA GLU A 71 -13.94 -6.23 -5.63
C GLU A 71 -15.32 -6.46 -5.00
N GLU A 72 -15.54 -7.61 -4.33
CA GLU A 72 -16.79 -7.99 -3.68
C GLU A 72 -17.26 -6.95 -2.66
N ILE A 73 -16.38 -6.41 -1.85
CA ILE A 73 -16.72 -5.39 -0.83
C ILE A 73 -16.69 -3.95 -1.38
N GLY A 74 -16.27 -3.75 -2.64
CA GLY A 74 -16.10 -2.42 -3.20
C GLY A 74 -15.00 -1.60 -2.51
N PHE A 75 -13.89 -2.23 -2.12
CA PHE A 75 -12.81 -1.67 -1.31
C PHE A 75 -12.36 -0.28 -1.76
N ILE A 76 -12.17 -0.06 -3.08
CA ILE A 76 -11.73 1.25 -3.61
C ILE A 76 -12.77 2.36 -3.32
N LYS A 77 -14.05 2.04 -3.36
CA LYS A 77 -15.13 3.00 -3.05
C LYS A 77 -15.17 3.30 -1.56
N GLU A 78 -15.07 2.27 -0.72
CA GLU A 78 -15.08 2.40 0.73
C GLU A 78 -13.87 3.17 1.26
N THR A 79 -12.67 2.87 0.78
CA THR A 79 -11.46 3.61 1.14
C THR A 79 -11.58 5.09 0.74
N ALA A 80 -12.10 5.37 -0.46
CA ALA A 80 -12.33 6.75 -0.89
C ALA A 80 -13.34 7.49 -0.01
N ARG A 81 -14.43 6.82 0.40
CA ARG A 81 -15.44 7.34 1.34
C ARG A 81 -14.85 7.65 2.72
N CYS A 82 -13.93 6.82 3.18
CA CYS A 82 -13.24 6.98 4.45
C CYS A 82 -11.98 7.87 4.35
N CYS A 83 -11.73 8.54 3.21
CA CYS A 83 -10.54 9.35 2.97
C CYS A 83 -9.22 8.58 3.14
N VAL A 84 -9.22 7.29 2.86
CA VAL A 84 -8.03 6.45 2.80
C VAL A 84 -7.58 6.34 1.35
N ALA A 85 -6.29 6.50 1.09
CA ALA A 85 -5.70 6.41 -0.25
C ALA A 85 -4.84 5.13 -0.37
N PRO A 86 -5.39 4.02 -0.89
CA PRO A 86 -4.60 2.81 -1.11
C PRO A 86 -3.59 3.03 -2.23
N VAL A 87 -2.39 2.45 -2.06
CA VAL A 87 -1.35 2.40 -3.08
C VAL A 87 -0.86 0.97 -3.21
N ILE A 88 -0.85 0.46 -4.42
CA ILE A 88 -0.36 -0.87 -4.74
C ILE A 88 1.04 -0.75 -5.32
N LEU A 89 2.01 -1.31 -4.63
CA LEU A 89 3.36 -1.47 -5.11
C LEU A 89 3.49 -2.85 -5.76
N PHE A 90 3.36 -2.91 -7.07
CA PHE A 90 3.46 -4.16 -7.80
C PHE A 90 4.93 -4.46 -8.14
N VAL A 91 5.52 -5.43 -7.46
CA VAL A 91 6.88 -5.90 -7.75
C VAL A 91 6.84 -6.78 -8.99
N ALA A 92 7.39 -6.26 -10.09
CA ALA A 92 7.35 -6.95 -11.38
C ALA A 92 8.30 -8.14 -11.41
N GLY A 93 7.82 -9.27 -11.95
CA GLY A 93 8.60 -10.46 -12.28
C GLY A 93 8.64 -10.72 -13.79
N ALA A 94 9.55 -11.58 -14.25
CA ALA A 94 9.70 -11.94 -15.65
C ALA A 94 8.72 -13.04 -16.13
N ASP A 95 7.97 -13.62 -15.22
CA ASP A 95 7.11 -14.76 -15.49
C ASP A 95 5.70 -14.37 -15.96
N ARG A 96 4.99 -15.35 -16.52
CA ARG A 96 3.61 -15.15 -17.02
C ARG A 96 2.61 -14.81 -15.93
N HIS A 97 2.83 -15.25 -14.70
CA HIS A 97 1.91 -14.98 -13.58
C HIS A 97 2.01 -13.51 -13.17
N SER A 98 3.22 -12.99 -13.08
CA SER A 98 3.47 -11.57 -12.85
C SER A 98 2.78 -10.71 -13.92
N PHE A 99 2.92 -11.07 -15.20
CA PHE A 99 2.25 -10.34 -16.27
C PHE A 99 0.72 -10.38 -16.18
N ARG A 100 0.13 -11.54 -15.90
CA ARG A 100 -1.34 -11.66 -15.72
C ARG A 100 -1.82 -10.85 -14.52
N GLY A 101 -1.13 -10.94 -13.40
CA GLY A 101 -1.45 -10.15 -12.20
C GLY A 101 -1.41 -8.65 -12.47
N TYR A 102 -0.39 -8.17 -13.17
CA TYR A 102 -0.29 -6.78 -13.57
C TYR A 102 -1.45 -6.33 -14.47
N GLN A 103 -1.81 -7.14 -15.49
CA GLN A 103 -2.94 -6.84 -16.35
C GLN A 103 -4.28 -6.79 -15.59
N MET A 104 -4.47 -7.68 -14.63
CA MET A 104 -5.67 -7.69 -13.78
C MET A 104 -5.72 -6.39 -12.96
N LEU A 105 -4.64 -6.02 -12.29
CA LEU A 105 -4.57 -4.79 -11.51
C LEU A 105 -4.85 -3.54 -12.35
N ARG A 106 -4.31 -3.45 -13.55
CA ARG A 106 -4.57 -2.32 -14.45
C ARG A 106 -6.04 -2.15 -14.83
N ARG A 107 -6.83 -3.22 -14.80
CA ARG A 107 -8.27 -3.17 -15.09
C ARG A 107 -9.11 -2.78 -13.89
N GLN A 108 -8.69 -3.21 -12.70
CA GLN A 108 -9.47 -3.05 -11.47
C GLN A 108 -9.07 -1.82 -10.65
N ILE A 109 -7.81 -1.40 -10.74
CA ILE A 109 -7.23 -0.36 -9.89
C ILE A 109 -7.00 0.91 -10.70
N PRO A 110 -7.37 2.09 -10.16
CA PRO A 110 -7.08 3.36 -10.80
C PRO A 110 -5.56 3.52 -11.05
N PRO A 111 -5.13 4.02 -12.22
CA PRO A 111 -3.71 4.16 -12.53
C PRO A 111 -2.92 4.97 -11.49
N ALA A 112 -3.58 5.93 -10.85
CA ALA A 112 -2.97 6.74 -9.79
C ALA A 112 -2.62 5.95 -8.50
N ALA A 113 -3.23 4.80 -8.29
CA ALA A 113 -3.01 3.93 -7.13
C ALA A 113 -2.08 2.74 -7.43
N LEU A 114 -1.72 2.52 -8.69
CA LEU A 114 -0.81 1.46 -9.10
C LEU A 114 0.58 2.02 -9.40
N VAL A 115 1.59 1.43 -8.78
CA VAL A 115 3.01 1.76 -8.97
C VAL A 115 3.75 0.48 -9.29
N THR A 116 4.42 0.43 -10.44
CA THR A 116 5.26 -0.71 -10.78
C THR A 116 6.62 -0.58 -10.10
N VAL A 117 7.07 -1.62 -9.42
CA VAL A 117 8.39 -1.69 -8.81
C VAL A 117 9.31 -2.53 -9.68
N HIS A 118 10.28 -1.89 -10.28
CA HIS A 118 11.37 -2.55 -10.97
C HIS A 118 12.49 -2.87 -9.97
N ASN A 119 12.55 -4.10 -9.53
CA ASN A 119 13.62 -4.60 -8.69
C ASN A 119 14.72 -5.21 -9.59
N GLU A 120 15.85 -4.52 -9.74
CA GLU A 120 16.95 -4.96 -10.60
C GLU A 120 17.60 -6.28 -10.15
N PHE A 121 17.38 -6.70 -8.91
CA PHE A 121 17.82 -8.02 -8.46
C PHE A 121 16.98 -9.14 -9.10
N VAL A 122 15.71 -8.89 -9.37
CA VAL A 122 14.76 -9.83 -9.99
C VAL A 122 14.77 -9.69 -11.51
N LEU A 123 14.73 -8.46 -12.01
CA LEU A 123 14.65 -8.12 -13.43
C LEU A 123 15.90 -7.36 -13.87
N ARG A 124 16.94 -8.08 -14.28
CA ARG A 124 18.21 -7.47 -14.70
C ARG A 124 18.13 -6.76 -16.06
N GLU A 125 17.32 -7.26 -16.96
CA GLU A 125 17.20 -6.77 -18.34
C GLU A 125 16.26 -5.56 -18.49
N GLY A 126 15.67 -5.10 -17.39
CA GLY A 126 14.72 -4.01 -17.38
C GLY A 126 13.27 -4.47 -17.23
N LEU A 127 12.40 -3.48 -17.14
CA LEU A 127 10.96 -3.72 -17.04
C LEU A 127 10.41 -4.03 -18.44
N PRO A 128 9.57 -5.08 -18.62
CA PRO A 128 8.90 -5.32 -19.90
C PRO A 128 8.01 -4.12 -20.27
N ASP A 129 8.01 -3.70 -21.55
CA ASP A 129 7.21 -2.56 -22.05
C ASP A 129 5.73 -2.67 -21.67
N ALA A 130 5.20 -3.89 -21.65
CA ALA A 130 3.81 -4.16 -21.28
C ALA A 130 3.51 -3.91 -19.77
N MET A 131 4.53 -3.75 -18.94
CA MET A 131 4.42 -3.42 -17.51
C MET A 131 4.85 -1.98 -17.21
N ASP A 132 5.21 -1.22 -18.24
CA ASP A 132 5.49 0.21 -18.07
C ASP A 132 4.19 0.96 -17.74
N CYS A 133 4.24 1.78 -16.72
CA CYS A 133 3.13 2.60 -16.26
C CYS A 133 3.61 4.02 -15.95
N GLU A 134 2.67 4.92 -15.68
CA GLU A 134 2.99 6.32 -15.34
C GLU A 134 3.95 6.48 -14.15
N ARG A 135 4.06 5.43 -13.31
CA ARG A 135 4.86 5.45 -12.10
C ARG A 135 5.63 4.15 -11.94
N VAL A 136 6.94 4.28 -12.10
CA VAL A 136 7.90 3.20 -11.88
C VAL A 136 8.82 3.59 -10.73
N LEU A 137 8.91 2.73 -9.72
CA LEU A 137 9.96 2.78 -8.72
C LEU A 137 11.07 1.81 -9.12
N ARG A 138 12.30 2.28 -9.10
CA ARG A 138 13.47 1.47 -9.46
C ARG A 138 14.32 1.20 -8.24
N ILE A 139 14.38 -0.06 -7.82
CA ILE A 139 15.25 -0.53 -6.74
C ILE A 139 16.49 -1.15 -7.38
N SER A 140 17.62 -0.48 -7.26
CA SER A 140 18.89 -0.96 -7.82
C SER A 140 19.39 -2.22 -7.10
N ALA A 141 19.99 -3.12 -7.86
CA ALA A 141 20.59 -4.31 -7.27
C ALA A 141 21.75 -3.94 -6.34
N LEU A 142 21.84 -4.63 -5.21
CA LEU A 142 22.98 -4.58 -4.33
C LEU A 142 23.99 -5.69 -4.67
N PRO A 143 25.28 -5.47 -4.44
CA PRO A 143 26.26 -6.55 -4.41
C PRO A 143 25.83 -7.67 -3.46
N LEU A 144 26.10 -8.92 -3.84
CA LEU A 144 25.59 -10.09 -3.11
C LEU A 144 25.98 -10.10 -1.62
N PHE A 145 27.18 -9.61 -1.28
CA PHE A 145 27.62 -9.55 0.11
C PHE A 145 26.82 -8.53 0.93
N LEU A 146 26.46 -7.37 0.36
CA LEU A 146 25.60 -6.38 1.00
C LEU A 146 24.16 -6.89 1.12
N LYS A 147 23.65 -7.58 0.08
CA LYS A 147 22.36 -8.23 0.17
C LYS A 147 22.30 -9.21 1.33
N ARG A 148 23.27 -10.11 1.47
CA ARG A 148 23.36 -11.04 2.60
C ARG A 148 23.46 -10.34 3.96
N TYR A 149 24.01 -9.15 4.00
CA TYR A 149 24.08 -8.36 5.22
C TYR A 149 22.72 -7.82 5.64
N ILE A 150 21.91 -7.30 4.71
CA ILE A 150 20.57 -6.79 4.98
C ILE A 150 19.52 -7.90 5.16
N ASP A 151 19.74 -9.09 4.63
CA ASP A 151 18.84 -10.24 4.78
C ASP A 151 18.84 -10.85 6.22
N ARG A 152 19.62 -10.29 7.13
CA ARG A 152 19.62 -10.74 8.52
C ARG A 152 18.36 -10.27 9.22
N LEU A 153 17.67 -11.16 9.93
CA LEU A 153 16.43 -10.87 10.66
C LEU A 153 16.55 -9.71 11.67
N SER A 154 17.74 -9.48 12.21
CA SER A 154 18.01 -8.36 13.13
C SER A 154 18.35 -7.05 12.42
N PHE A 155 18.38 -7.00 11.08
CA PHE A 155 18.75 -5.79 10.36
C PHE A 155 17.63 -4.75 10.35
N SER A 156 17.95 -3.54 10.79
CA SER A 156 17.04 -2.40 10.76
C SER A 156 17.56 -1.31 9.84
N PHE A 157 16.87 -1.04 8.73
CA PHE A 157 17.24 0.03 7.79
C PHE A 157 17.31 1.39 8.45
N THR A 158 16.39 1.69 9.35
CA THR A 158 16.36 2.98 10.07
C THR A 158 17.38 3.05 11.17
N GLY A 159 17.65 1.94 11.86
CA GLY A 159 18.75 1.82 12.80
C GLY A 159 20.08 2.06 12.09
N TYR A 160 20.30 1.38 10.96
CA TYR A 160 21.52 1.56 10.17
C TYR A 160 21.74 3.01 9.74
N LEU A 161 20.72 3.69 9.21
CA LEU A 161 20.82 5.10 8.81
C LEU A 161 21.07 6.06 9.98
N ARG A 162 20.68 5.69 11.19
CA ARG A 162 20.87 6.48 12.39
C ARG A 162 22.27 6.29 12.98
N ASP A 163 22.76 5.05 12.99
CA ASP A 163 23.95 4.64 13.72
C ASP A 163 25.21 4.67 12.83
N GLU A 164 25.04 4.60 11.51
CA GLU A 164 26.14 4.63 10.55
C GLU A 164 26.77 6.02 10.47
N LYS A 165 28.05 6.10 10.77
CA LYS A 165 28.81 7.35 10.76
C LYS A 165 29.41 7.65 9.39
N ASP A 166 29.64 6.63 8.57
CA ASP A 166 30.19 6.79 7.22
C ASP A 166 29.09 6.80 6.16
N TRP A 167 28.67 7.99 5.78
CA TRP A 167 27.63 8.24 4.79
C TRP A 167 28.09 7.95 3.35
N THR A 168 29.35 7.63 3.16
CA THR A 168 29.94 7.35 1.84
C THR A 168 29.82 5.88 1.46
N THR A 169 29.47 4.98 2.40
CA THR A 169 29.32 3.57 2.10
C THR A 169 28.22 3.31 1.07
N GLU A 170 28.46 2.34 0.18
CA GLU A 170 27.51 1.93 -0.84
C GLU A 170 26.15 1.54 -0.24
N LEU A 171 26.15 0.81 0.87
CA LEU A 171 24.92 0.40 1.55
C LEU A 171 24.15 1.61 2.09
N HIS A 172 24.84 2.57 2.73
CA HIS A 172 24.19 3.78 3.22
C HIS A 172 23.54 4.58 2.10
N GLN A 173 24.25 4.76 0.99
CA GLN A 173 23.72 5.48 -0.17
C GLN A 173 22.52 4.74 -0.80
N TRP A 174 22.59 3.41 -0.88
CA TRP A 174 21.50 2.59 -1.40
C TRP A 174 20.25 2.71 -0.52
N ILE A 175 20.36 2.55 0.80
CA ILE A 175 19.25 2.66 1.74
C ILE A 175 18.64 4.08 1.68
N ARG A 176 19.49 5.11 1.71
CA ARG A 176 19.05 6.51 1.65
C ARG A 176 18.29 6.82 0.36
N ARG A 177 18.78 6.35 -0.79
CA ARG A 177 18.13 6.53 -2.09
C ARG A 177 16.74 5.91 -2.11
N ASN A 178 16.62 4.66 -1.69
CA ASN A 178 15.33 3.96 -1.63
C ASN A 178 14.36 4.64 -0.63
N TYR A 179 14.87 5.05 0.51
CA TYR A 179 14.07 5.79 1.49
C TYR A 179 13.52 7.10 0.93
N THR A 180 14.36 7.88 0.24
CA THR A 180 13.94 9.15 -0.38
C THR A 180 12.90 8.90 -1.45
N MET A 181 13.11 7.92 -2.32
CA MET A 181 12.19 7.55 -3.39
C MET A 181 10.80 7.15 -2.85
N LEU A 182 10.75 6.34 -1.79
CA LEU A 182 9.48 5.96 -1.14
C LEU A 182 8.80 7.17 -0.46
N ARG A 183 9.57 8.07 0.12
CA ARG A 183 9.03 9.33 0.67
C ARG A 183 8.42 10.25 -0.39
N ASP A 184 9.08 10.36 -1.53
CA ASP A 184 8.59 11.19 -2.63
C ASP A 184 7.29 10.61 -3.20
N LEU A 185 7.21 9.27 -3.31
CA LEU A 185 5.97 8.58 -3.66
C LEU A 185 4.86 8.89 -2.66
N GLU A 186 5.09 8.71 -1.37
CA GLU A 186 4.11 8.99 -0.31
C GLU A 186 3.62 10.44 -0.40
N SER A 187 4.54 11.39 -0.52
CA SER A 187 4.20 12.82 -0.64
C SER A 187 3.33 13.09 -1.87
N SER A 188 3.62 12.46 -3.00
CA SER A 188 2.86 12.61 -4.25
C SER A 188 1.44 12.03 -4.14
N VAL A 189 1.26 10.94 -3.40
CA VAL A 189 -0.05 10.31 -3.16
C VAL A 189 -0.89 11.15 -2.23
N MET A 190 -0.31 11.65 -1.14
CA MET A 190 -0.99 12.49 -0.15
C MET A 190 -1.49 13.81 -0.78
N GLN A 191 -0.70 14.44 -1.62
CA GLN A 191 -1.12 15.66 -2.33
C GLN A 191 -2.34 15.41 -3.23
N ARG A 192 -2.36 14.31 -3.98
CA ARG A 192 -3.49 13.97 -4.87
C ARG A 192 -4.76 13.60 -4.10
N GLY A 193 -4.65 12.92 -2.95
CA GLY A 193 -5.78 12.63 -2.07
C GLY A 193 -6.43 13.91 -1.53
N SER A 194 -5.64 14.89 -1.15
CA SER A 194 -6.08 16.21 -0.68
C SER A 194 -6.82 17.03 -1.75
N TYR A 195 -6.41 16.95 -3.01
CA TYR A 195 -7.11 17.62 -4.13
C TYR A 195 -8.47 16.98 -4.44
N ARG A 196 -8.58 15.65 -4.39
CA ARG A 196 -9.86 14.96 -4.62
C ARG A 196 -10.90 15.26 -3.53
N SER A 197 -10.51 15.29 -2.26
CA SER A 197 -11.44 15.62 -1.18
C SER A 197 -11.93 17.07 -1.25
N ARG A 198 -11.14 18.00 -1.76
CA ARG A 198 -11.57 19.39 -2.02
C ARG A 198 -12.51 19.49 -3.22
N ALA A 199 -12.26 18.75 -4.29
CA ALA A 199 -13.11 18.75 -5.49
C ALA A 199 -14.52 18.19 -5.20
N THR A 200 -14.61 17.07 -4.48
CA THR A 200 -15.90 16.47 -4.06
C THR A 200 -16.68 17.37 -3.09
N ASN A 201 -16.00 18.09 -2.21
CA ASN A 201 -16.67 19.07 -1.34
C ASN A 201 -17.22 20.28 -2.14
N ILE A 202 -16.55 20.72 -3.19
CA ILE A 202 -17.02 21.82 -4.03
C ILE A 202 -18.23 21.40 -4.90
N GLU A 203 -18.26 20.18 -5.38
CA GLU A 203 -19.40 19.63 -6.13
C GLU A 203 -20.62 19.40 -5.23
N SER A 204 -20.42 18.90 -4.00
CA SER A 204 -21.53 18.74 -3.02
C SER A 204 -22.12 20.10 -2.60
N LEU A 205 -21.32 21.15 -2.51
CA LEU A 205 -21.79 22.51 -2.20
C LEU A 205 -22.50 23.19 -3.40
N ARG A 206 -22.24 22.76 -4.62
CA ARG A 206 -22.97 23.25 -5.82
C ARG A 206 -24.31 22.54 -6.06
N GLY A 207 -24.47 21.30 -5.54
CA GLY A 207 -25.70 20.52 -5.67
C GLY A 207 -26.82 20.88 -4.69
N THR A 208 -26.56 21.67 -3.64
CA THR A 208 -27.52 21.99 -2.56
C THR A 208 -28.20 23.37 -2.74
N ARG A 209 -28.56 23.73 -3.97
CA ARG A 209 -29.51 24.83 -4.22
C ARG A 209 -30.78 24.29 -4.89
N ALA A 210 -31.58 23.51 -4.14
CA ALA A 210 -32.99 23.29 -4.49
C ALA A 210 -33.78 22.84 -3.24
N THR A 211 -34.67 23.70 -2.82
CA THR A 211 -35.96 23.48 -2.09
C THR A 211 -35.92 22.75 -0.75
N VAL A 212 -35.86 23.57 0.29
CA VAL A 212 -36.36 23.19 1.64
C VAL A 212 -37.88 23.34 1.66
N GLY A 213 -38.59 22.21 1.58
CA GLY A 213 -39.98 22.12 1.99
C GLY A 213 -40.06 21.57 3.42
N PRO A 214 -41.03 22.04 4.27
CA PRO A 214 -41.07 21.62 5.65
C PRO A 214 -41.59 20.18 5.78
N VAL A 215 -40.78 19.30 6.38
CA VAL A 215 -41.20 17.94 6.75
C VAL A 215 -41.70 17.96 8.18
N HIS A 216 -43.02 17.77 8.34
CA HIS A 216 -43.69 17.53 9.61
C HIS A 216 -43.38 16.09 10.09
N TYR A 217 -42.76 15.95 11.26
CA TYR A 217 -42.68 14.68 11.98
C TYR A 217 -43.72 14.65 13.14
N PRO A 218 -44.63 13.68 13.19
CA PRO A 218 -45.35 13.37 14.39
C PRO A 218 -44.70 12.20 15.11
N PHE A 219 -43.92 12.46 16.14
CA PHE A 219 -43.59 11.44 17.15
C PHE A 219 -44.69 11.41 18.20
N ARG A 220 -45.42 10.30 18.32
CA ARG A 220 -46.21 9.93 19.51
C ARG A 220 -45.46 8.79 20.22
N TYR A 221 -45.00 9.09 21.42
CA TYR A 221 -44.74 8.07 22.43
C TYR A 221 -46.04 7.69 23.09
N GLN A 222 -46.35 6.40 23.23
CA GLN A 222 -47.25 5.84 24.25
C GLN A 222 -46.53 4.69 24.94
N ARG A 223 -46.51 4.77 26.20
CA ARG A 223 -46.23 3.96 27.39
C ARG A 223 -46.01 2.46 27.20
#